data_b1e2644cc778bd0f5dadea314a08bd7e
#
_entry.id   b1e2644cc778bd0f5dadea314a08bd7e
#
_cell.length_a   1.000
_cell.length_b   1.000
_cell.length_c   1.000
_cell.angle_alpha   90.00
_cell.angle_beta   90.00
_cell.angle_gamma   90.00
#
_symmetry.space_group_name_H-M   'P 1'
#
loop_
_entity.id
_entity.type
_entity.pdbx_description
1 polymer ?
#
loop_
_entity_poly.entity_id
_entity_poly.type
_entity_poly.pdbx_seq_one_letter_code
_entity_poly.pdbx_strand_id
1 'polypeptide(L)'
;MGGAAAQTLVDAGVWGVVGAACSGASMGANAVLSAAGIPQVSYASTSPALSDATAYPSFYRVVPSDAFQGSVVAEVMTADAQDNVAVIHMTNAYGSGLADAFVANMDSASICTQIGYEETATDFSTIVSTVVNDGCTSVMMVSYAADGAMLIEEMSLQGFTGAIYGADGIAEVGLAADMADKSLVDGVIATKPAAAGGMTTVGMVFAAQCMANPDCAGGIYTAEAFDAVYIVAFAAFTALATPGITPDMAIAGTGNGLEGASGGITFMANGDVPAAGFCIGEFSHDATTDTVSYDCARNWDPVNGIA
;
A
#
# COMPACT_ATOMS: atom_id res chain seq x y z
N MET A 1 -0.43 -6.12 18.36
CA MET A 1 1.07 -6.05 18.36
C MET A 1 1.55 -4.59 18.35
N GLY A 2 1.03 -3.70 17.53
CA GLY A 2 1.49 -2.31 17.45
C GLY A 2 1.50 -1.54 18.78
N GLY A 3 0.46 -1.67 19.61
CA GLY A 3 0.40 -0.98 20.90
C GLY A 3 1.49 -1.38 21.91
N ALA A 4 1.86 -2.67 21.96
CA ALA A 4 2.94 -3.11 22.86
C ALA A 4 4.30 -2.58 22.43
N ALA A 5 4.58 -2.56 21.11
CA ALA A 5 5.80 -1.95 20.57
C ALA A 5 5.84 -0.45 20.84
N ALA A 6 4.70 0.23 20.64
CA ALA A 6 4.57 1.66 20.92
C ALA A 6 4.82 1.99 22.40
N GLN A 7 4.32 1.17 23.34
CA GLN A 7 4.62 1.37 24.78
C GLN A 7 6.11 1.30 25.07
N THR A 8 6.83 0.36 24.45
CA THR A 8 8.30 0.28 24.60
C THR A 8 9.00 1.54 24.12
N LEU A 9 8.51 2.14 23.02
CA LEU A 9 9.05 3.41 22.51
C LEU A 9 8.73 4.59 23.42
N VAL A 10 7.51 4.64 23.96
CA VAL A 10 7.12 5.66 24.97
C VAL A 10 8.02 5.56 26.21
N ASP A 11 8.25 4.34 26.73
CA ASP A 11 9.10 4.12 27.89
C ASP A 11 10.57 4.48 27.61
N ALA A 12 11.01 4.38 26.35
CA ALA A 12 12.34 4.81 25.91
C ALA A 12 12.45 6.35 25.75
N GLY A 13 11.35 7.09 25.81
CA GLY A 13 11.34 8.56 25.72
C GLY A 13 11.61 9.09 24.31
N VAL A 14 11.15 8.39 23.27
CA VAL A 14 11.32 8.84 21.87
C VAL A 14 10.51 10.10 21.60
N TRP A 15 11.01 10.94 20.70
CA TRP A 15 10.33 12.19 20.31
C TRP A 15 9.24 11.96 19.25
N GLY A 16 9.41 11.03 18.37
CA GLY A 16 8.49 10.68 17.29
C GLY A 16 8.74 9.25 16.79
N VAL A 17 7.82 8.69 16.05
CA VAL A 17 7.88 7.31 15.58
C VAL A 17 7.70 7.26 14.07
N VAL A 18 8.59 6.53 13.38
CA VAL A 18 8.43 6.13 11.97
C VAL A 18 7.77 4.76 11.93
N GLY A 19 6.66 4.63 11.21
CA GLY A 19 5.89 3.40 11.11
C GLY A 19 4.51 3.52 11.81
N ALA A 20 3.76 2.41 11.97
CA ALA A 20 4.16 1.08 11.50
C ALA A 20 3.95 0.94 9.97
N ALA A 21 4.37 -0.19 9.40
CA ALA A 21 4.07 -0.50 8.01
C ALA A 21 2.59 -0.90 7.84
N CYS A 22 2.12 -1.88 8.60
CA CYS A 22 0.76 -2.39 8.49
C CYS A 22 -0.25 -1.49 9.18
N SER A 23 -1.40 -1.23 8.53
CA SER A 23 -2.45 -0.33 9.01
C SER A 23 -2.96 -0.68 10.41
N GLY A 24 -3.27 -1.95 10.69
CA GLY A 24 -3.72 -2.37 12.02
C GLY A 24 -2.65 -2.20 13.11
N ALA A 25 -1.37 -2.32 12.77
CA ALA A 25 -0.27 -2.04 13.69
C ALA A 25 -0.16 -0.54 13.99
N SER A 26 -0.32 0.32 12.96
CA SER A 26 -0.36 1.76 13.13
C SER A 26 -1.52 2.24 14.00
N MET A 27 -2.72 1.68 13.79
CA MET A 27 -3.88 1.97 14.65
C MET A 27 -3.63 1.63 16.10
N GLY A 28 -3.09 0.41 16.37
CA GLY A 28 -2.74 -0.01 17.72
C GLY A 28 -1.61 0.79 18.35
N ALA A 29 -0.64 1.24 17.56
CA ALA A 29 0.45 2.09 18.02
C ALA A 29 -0.03 3.50 18.33
N ASN A 30 -0.88 4.08 17.47
CA ASN A 30 -1.38 5.44 17.63
C ASN A 30 -2.15 5.64 18.94
N ALA A 31 -2.96 4.65 19.35
CA ALA A 31 -3.68 4.72 20.63
C ALA A 31 -2.77 4.96 21.84
N VAL A 32 -1.53 4.47 21.79
CA VAL A 32 -0.52 4.63 22.85
C VAL A 32 0.30 5.90 22.64
N LEU A 33 0.77 6.12 21.41
CA LEU A 33 1.66 7.24 21.08
C LEU A 33 0.96 8.59 21.24
N SER A 34 -0.28 8.72 20.74
CA SER A 34 -1.05 9.96 20.82
C SER A 34 -1.37 10.34 22.28
N ALA A 35 -1.67 9.34 23.13
CA ALA A 35 -1.86 9.59 24.57
C ALA A 35 -0.58 10.08 25.27
N ALA A 36 0.59 9.76 24.73
CA ALA A 36 1.89 10.25 25.20
C ALA A 36 2.34 11.56 24.51
N GLY A 37 1.55 12.08 23.56
CA GLY A 37 1.91 13.28 22.77
C GLY A 37 3.05 13.06 21.78
N ILE A 38 3.26 11.82 21.32
CA ILE A 38 4.31 11.41 20.39
C ILE A 38 3.71 11.26 18.99
N PRO A 39 4.14 12.04 17.99
CA PRO A 39 3.65 11.91 16.62
C PRO A 39 4.14 10.63 15.95
N GLN A 40 3.31 10.11 15.07
CA GLN A 40 3.56 8.91 14.28
C GLN A 40 3.51 9.24 12.79
N VAL A 41 4.56 8.85 12.04
CA VAL A 41 4.61 9.01 10.57
C VAL A 41 4.76 7.64 9.93
N SER A 42 3.71 7.15 9.29
CA SER A 42 3.75 5.88 8.58
C SER A 42 4.21 6.06 7.13
N TYR A 43 4.96 5.07 6.66
CA TYR A 43 5.45 5.00 5.28
C TYR A 43 4.68 3.99 4.42
N ALA A 44 3.73 3.22 4.99
CA ALA A 44 3.05 2.15 4.26
C ALA A 44 1.63 1.84 4.76
N SER A 45 1.12 2.52 5.80
CA SER A 45 -0.24 2.28 6.32
C SER A 45 -1.26 3.07 5.51
N THR A 46 -1.99 2.37 4.66
CA THR A 46 -2.86 2.97 3.63
C THR A 46 -4.36 2.95 3.99
N SER A 47 -4.79 2.17 4.99
CA SER A 47 -6.22 2.03 5.36
C SER A 47 -6.96 3.38 5.42
N PRO A 48 -8.16 3.50 4.80
CA PRO A 48 -8.96 4.72 4.84
C PRO A 48 -9.37 5.15 6.24
N ALA A 49 -9.50 4.22 7.18
CA ALA A 49 -9.86 4.53 8.56
C ALA A 49 -8.83 5.43 9.26
N LEU A 50 -7.55 5.37 8.86
CA LEU A 50 -6.49 6.22 9.42
C LEU A 50 -6.63 7.71 9.04
N SER A 51 -7.50 8.05 8.09
CA SER A 51 -7.82 9.43 7.72
C SER A 51 -8.70 10.17 8.75
N ASP A 52 -9.25 9.46 9.74
CA ASP A 52 -10.00 10.07 10.83
C ASP A 52 -9.04 10.61 11.91
N ALA A 53 -8.68 11.89 11.80
CA ALA A 53 -7.79 12.55 12.76
C ALA A 53 -8.38 12.63 14.19
N THR A 54 -9.66 12.37 14.38
CA THR A 54 -10.28 12.29 15.71
C THR A 54 -9.99 10.93 16.35
N ALA A 55 -10.08 9.89 15.58
CA ALA A 55 -9.78 8.52 16.02
C ALA A 55 -8.27 8.28 16.12
N TYR A 56 -7.47 8.90 15.23
CA TYR A 56 -6.02 8.73 15.14
C TYR A 56 -5.30 10.09 15.17
N PRO A 57 -5.32 10.80 16.31
CA PRO A 57 -4.66 12.09 16.42
C PRO A 57 -3.13 11.94 16.30
N SER A 58 -2.47 12.98 15.76
CA SER A 58 -1.01 13.00 15.54
C SER A 58 -0.48 11.85 14.67
N PHE A 59 -1.35 11.25 13.84
CA PHE A 59 -1.00 10.29 12.81
C PHE A 59 -0.78 11.01 11.48
N TYR A 60 0.33 10.71 10.83
CA TYR A 60 0.70 11.18 9.51
C TYR A 60 1.12 10.00 8.64
N ARG A 61 0.97 10.13 7.32
CA ARG A 61 1.48 9.13 6.38
C ARG A 61 1.98 9.79 5.09
N VAL A 62 3.04 9.24 4.55
CA VAL A 62 3.63 9.68 3.28
C VAL A 62 3.16 8.85 2.09
N VAL A 63 2.19 7.98 2.31
CA VAL A 63 1.47 7.19 1.30
C VAL A 63 0.03 7.66 1.20
N PRO A 64 -0.60 7.64 0.00
CA PRO A 64 -2.01 7.99 -0.12
C PRO A 64 -2.92 6.96 0.56
N SER A 65 -4.16 7.39 0.83
CA SER A 65 -5.21 6.52 1.36
C SER A 65 -5.69 5.50 0.32
N ASP A 66 -6.02 4.29 0.76
CA ASP A 66 -6.69 3.26 -0.04
C ASP A 66 -8.07 3.70 -0.58
N ALA A 67 -8.65 4.76 -0.01
CA ALA A 67 -9.84 5.39 -0.60
C ALA A 67 -9.58 5.85 -2.05
N PHE A 68 -8.35 6.32 -2.35
CA PHE A 68 -7.94 6.64 -3.72
C PHE A 68 -7.57 5.39 -4.50
N GLN A 69 -6.77 4.49 -3.92
CA GLN A 69 -6.32 3.30 -4.62
C GLN A 69 -7.49 2.40 -5.04
N GLY A 70 -8.47 2.19 -4.16
CA GLY A 70 -9.68 1.44 -4.50
C GLY A 70 -10.43 2.02 -5.69
N SER A 71 -10.55 3.36 -5.77
CA SER A 71 -11.17 4.01 -6.93
C SER A 71 -10.34 3.83 -8.21
N VAL A 72 -9.00 3.89 -8.11
CA VAL A 72 -8.11 3.69 -9.26
C VAL A 72 -8.21 2.26 -9.80
N VAL A 73 -8.20 1.25 -8.92
CA VAL A 73 -8.35 -0.16 -9.37
C VAL A 73 -9.71 -0.38 -10.02
N ALA A 74 -10.79 0.19 -9.47
CA ALA A 74 -12.12 0.11 -10.08
C ALA A 74 -12.17 0.78 -11.48
N GLU A 75 -11.51 1.92 -11.64
CA GLU A 75 -11.37 2.60 -12.94
C GLU A 75 -10.57 1.75 -13.92
N VAL A 76 -9.45 1.16 -13.50
CA VAL A 76 -8.62 0.26 -14.32
C VAL A 76 -9.42 -0.95 -14.78
N MET A 77 -10.08 -1.66 -13.87
CA MET A 77 -10.87 -2.85 -14.21
C MET A 77 -12.05 -2.51 -15.12
N THR A 78 -12.68 -1.35 -14.93
CA THR A 78 -13.74 -0.85 -15.81
C THR A 78 -13.20 -0.55 -17.22
N ALA A 79 -12.04 0.11 -17.31
CA ALA A 79 -11.41 0.42 -18.61
C ALA A 79 -10.97 -0.85 -19.35
N ASP A 80 -10.55 -1.87 -18.60
CA ASP A 80 -10.19 -3.19 -19.12
C ASP A 80 -11.43 -4.09 -19.38
N ALA A 81 -12.64 -3.53 -19.26
CA ALA A 81 -13.93 -4.20 -19.47
C ALA A 81 -14.11 -5.46 -18.58
N GLN A 82 -13.59 -5.42 -17.36
CA GLN A 82 -13.79 -6.48 -16.39
C GLN A 82 -15.16 -6.36 -15.74
N ASP A 83 -15.88 -7.46 -15.74
CA ASP A 83 -17.17 -7.64 -15.05
C ASP A 83 -17.14 -8.95 -14.26
N ASN A 84 -18.19 -9.22 -13.50
CA ASN A 84 -18.34 -10.45 -12.72
C ASN A 84 -17.10 -10.72 -11.82
N VAL A 85 -16.68 -9.67 -11.09
CA VAL A 85 -15.44 -9.63 -10.29
C VAL A 85 -15.62 -10.28 -8.94
N ALA A 86 -14.77 -11.24 -8.60
CA ALA A 86 -14.61 -11.71 -7.23
C ALA A 86 -13.66 -10.78 -6.47
N VAL A 87 -14.08 -10.27 -5.31
CA VAL A 87 -13.23 -9.46 -4.43
C VAL A 87 -12.75 -10.35 -3.28
N ILE A 88 -11.45 -10.68 -3.28
CA ILE A 88 -10.83 -11.51 -2.24
C ILE A 88 -9.93 -10.61 -1.39
N HIS A 89 -10.12 -10.61 -0.07
CA HIS A 89 -9.34 -9.70 0.78
C HIS A 89 -9.05 -10.26 2.16
N MET A 90 -7.92 -9.87 2.74
CA MET A 90 -7.67 -10.07 4.18
C MET A 90 -8.70 -9.31 5.01
N THR A 91 -9.10 -9.89 6.15
CA THR A 91 -10.06 -9.26 7.09
C THR A 91 -9.40 -8.27 8.05
N ASN A 92 -8.12 -7.93 7.86
CA ASN A 92 -7.43 -6.90 8.62
C ASN A 92 -7.82 -5.47 8.16
N ALA A 93 -7.31 -4.46 8.86
CA ALA A 93 -7.65 -3.06 8.59
C ALA A 93 -7.22 -2.55 7.19
N TYR A 94 -6.16 -3.13 6.61
CA TYR A 94 -5.74 -2.85 5.24
C TYR A 94 -6.69 -3.52 4.24
N GLY A 95 -6.80 -4.85 4.31
CA GLY A 95 -7.54 -5.64 3.34
C GLY A 95 -9.02 -5.24 3.25
N SER A 96 -9.70 -5.13 4.39
CA SER A 96 -11.11 -4.71 4.42
C SER A 96 -11.29 -3.27 3.92
N GLY A 97 -10.41 -2.35 4.35
CA GLY A 97 -10.52 -0.95 3.98
C GLY A 97 -10.38 -0.70 2.47
N LEU A 98 -9.41 -1.36 1.83
CA LEU A 98 -9.20 -1.24 0.39
C LEU A 98 -10.30 -1.98 -0.42
N ALA A 99 -10.71 -3.18 0.03
CA ALA A 99 -11.80 -3.90 -0.62
C ALA A 99 -13.11 -3.10 -0.60
N ASP A 100 -13.45 -2.50 0.54
CA ASP A 100 -14.63 -1.64 0.66
C ASP A 100 -14.54 -0.40 -0.24
N ALA A 101 -13.35 0.22 -0.31
CA ALA A 101 -13.12 1.35 -1.20
C ALA A 101 -13.24 0.95 -2.69
N PHE A 102 -12.76 -0.21 -3.08
CA PHE A 102 -12.92 -0.76 -4.42
C PHE A 102 -14.40 -1.01 -4.75
N VAL A 103 -15.11 -1.74 -3.89
CA VAL A 103 -16.54 -2.07 -4.08
C VAL A 103 -17.41 -0.81 -4.15
N ALA A 104 -17.08 0.22 -3.37
CA ALA A 104 -17.81 1.49 -3.40
C ALA A 104 -17.66 2.26 -4.74
N ASN A 105 -16.63 1.97 -5.52
CA ASN A 105 -16.32 2.64 -6.79
C ASN A 105 -16.56 1.75 -8.02
N MET A 106 -16.83 0.46 -7.85
CA MET A 106 -17.18 -0.46 -8.92
C MET A 106 -18.70 -0.50 -9.10
N ASP A 107 -19.18 -0.75 -10.34
CA ASP A 107 -20.61 -1.03 -10.53
C ASP A 107 -20.98 -2.29 -9.72
N SER A 108 -21.96 -2.16 -8.85
CA SER A 108 -22.40 -3.28 -8.00
C SER A 108 -22.89 -4.49 -8.79
N ALA A 109 -23.38 -4.29 -10.02
CA ALA A 109 -23.77 -5.36 -10.93
C ALA A 109 -22.56 -6.15 -11.47
N SER A 110 -21.37 -5.56 -11.43
CA SER A 110 -20.13 -6.19 -11.84
C SER A 110 -19.41 -6.95 -10.70
N ILE A 111 -19.92 -6.89 -9.48
CA ILE A 111 -19.38 -7.67 -8.34
C ILE A 111 -20.03 -9.04 -8.29
N CYS A 112 -19.24 -10.08 -8.50
CA CYS A 112 -19.65 -11.48 -8.43
C CYS A 112 -19.83 -11.93 -6.97
N THR A 113 -18.78 -11.75 -6.18
CA THR A 113 -18.76 -12.12 -4.76
C THR A 113 -17.70 -11.30 -4.02
N GLN A 114 -17.83 -11.15 -2.70
CA GLN A 114 -16.80 -10.58 -1.84
C GLN A 114 -16.50 -11.56 -0.71
N ILE A 115 -15.25 -11.97 -0.57
CA ILE A 115 -14.82 -13.00 0.36
C ILE A 115 -13.62 -12.52 1.16
N GLY A 116 -13.79 -12.43 2.48
CA GLY A 116 -12.71 -12.14 3.41
C GLY A 116 -12.04 -13.42 3.93
N TYR A 117 -10.73 -13.33 4.21
CA TYR A 117 -9.97 -14.38 4.88
C TYR A 117 -9.07 -13.82 5.98
N GLU A 118 -8.79 -14.65 6.97
CA GLU A 118 -7.92 -14.27 8.09
C GLU A 118 -6.45 -14.23 7.64
N GLU A 119 -5.69 -13.26 8.14
CA GLU A 119 -4.25 -13.06 7.84
C GLU A 119 -3.38 -14.30 8.14
N THR A 120 -3.88 -15.23 8.93
CA THR A 120 -3.21 -16.50 9.27
C THR A 120 -3.66 -17.67 8.40
N ALA A 121 -4.49 -17.44 7.40
CA ALA A 121 -4.97 -18.50 6.51
C ALA A 121 -3.80 -19.07 5.69
N THR A 122 -3.81 -20.40 5.54
CA THR A 122 -2.83 -21.15 4.74
C THR A 122 -3.50 -22.10 3.75
N ASP A 123 -4.82 -22.09 3.67
CA ASP A 123 -5.63 -22.89 2.75
C ASP A 123 -6.70 -21.98 2.13
N PHE A 124 -6.64 -21.82 0.84
CA PHE A 124 -7.54 -20.98 0.04
C PHE A 124 -8.50 -21.78 -0.85
N SER A 125 -8.49 -23.10 -0.72
CA SER A 125 -9.25 -24.00 -1.60
C SER A 125 -10.77 -23.71 -1.61
N THR A 126 -11.35 -23.41 -0.46
CA THR A 126 -12.77 -23.07 -0.35
C THR A 126 -13.09 -21.72 -0.98
N ILE A 127 -12.22 -20.73 -0.80
CA ILE A 127 -12.38 -19.39 -1.38
C ILE A 127 -12.37 -19.48 -2.90
N VAL A 128 -11.35 -20.13 -3.46
CA VAL A 128 -11.20 -20.28 -4.89
C VAL A 128 -12.32 -21.15 -5.50
N SER A 129 -12.74 -22.21 -4.79
CA SER A 129 -13.91 -23.00 -5.20
C SER A 129 -15.18 -22.16 -5.30
N THR A 130 -15.38 -21.20 -4.41
CA THR A 130 -16.53 -20.29 -4.48
C THR A 130 -16.44 -19.41 -5.71
N VAL A 131 -15.27 -18.80 -5.98
CA VAL A 131 -15.04 -17.95 -7.16
C VAL A 131 -15.33 -18.73 -8.46
N VAL A 132 -14.82 -19.95 -8.58
CA VAL A 132 -15.02 -20.80 -9.76
C VAL A 132 -16.48 -21.24 -9.90
N ASN A 133 -17.13 -21.68 -8.82
CA ASN A 133 -18.51 -22.16 -8.84
C ASN A 133 -19.53 -21.04 -9.11
N ASP A 134 -19.27 -19.83 -8.61
CA ASP A 134 -20.10 -18.66 -8.88
C ASP A 134 -19.92 -18.13 -10.32
N GLY A 135 -18.93 -18.67 -11.03
CA GLY A 135 -18.62 -18.30 -12.42
C GLY A 135 -18.03 -16.90 -12.55
N CYS A 136 -17.29 -16.43 -11.54
CA CYS A 136 -16.61 -15.15 -11.62
C CYS A 136 -15.56 -15.18 -12.73
N THR A 137 -15.40 -14.07 -13.46
CA THR A 137 -14.55 -13.98 -14.65
C THR A 137 -13.26 -13.20 -14.42
N SER A 138 -13.20 -12.46 -13.32
CA SER A 138 -11.99 -11.75 -12.88
C SER A 138 -11.93 -11.69 -11.36
N VAL A 139 -10.75 -11.39 -10.84
CA VAL A 139 -10.48 -11.28 -9.40
C VAL A 139 -9.82 -9.94 -9.10
N MET A 140 -10.33 -9.23 -8.10
CA MET A 140 -9.63 -8.17 -7.38
C MET A 140 -9.12 -8.75 -6.05
N MET A 141 -7.81 -8.80 -5.88
CA MET A 141 -7.16 -9.42 -4.72
C MET A 141 -6.49 -8.36 -3.84
N VAL A 142 -6.86 -8.31 -2.57
CA VAL A 142 -6.21 -7.46 -1.56
C VAL A 142 -5.50 -8.35 -0.54
N SER A 143 -4.25 -8.64 -0.85
CA SER A 143 -3.40 -9.61 -0.14
C SER A 143 -1.99 -9.05 0.03
N TYR A 144 -1.19 -9.67 0.88
CA TYR A 144 0.26 -9.50 0.82
C TYR A 144 0.89 -10.54 -0.13
N ALA A 145 2.16 -10.38 -0.45
CA ALA A 145 2.85 -11.21 -1.46
C ALA A 145 2.72 -12.72 -1.19
N ALA A 146 2.90 -13.16 0.04
CA ALA A 146 2.85 -14.59 0.38
C ALA A 146 1.44 -15.19 0.20
N ASP A 147 0.41 -14.52 0.68
CA ASP A 147 -0.98 -14.96 0.55
C ASP A 147 -1.44 -14.89 -0.91
N GLY A 148 -1.02 -13.82 -1.60
CA GLY A 148 -1.30 -13.59 -3.01
C GLY A 148 -0.73 -14.71 -3.89
N ALA A 149 0.49 -15.14 -3.62
CA ALA A 149 1.10 -16.28 -4.30
C ALA A 149 0.28 -17.56 -4.13
N MET A 150 -0.08 -17.89 -2.88
CA MET A 150 -0.91 -19.07 -2.58
C MET A 150 -2.30 -19.01 -3.23
N LEU A 151 -2.91 -17.83 -3.28
CA LEU A 151 -4.19 -17.63 -3.98
C LEU A 151 -4.05 -17.85 -5.48
N ILE A 152 -3.01 -17.33 -6.12
CA ILE A 152 -2.75 -17.50 -7.55
C ILE A 152 -2.49 -18.97 -7.87
N GLU A 153 -1.66 -19.67 -7.08
CA GLU A 153 -1.41 -21.09 -7.24
C GLU A 153 -2.70 -21.92 -7.11
N GLU A 154 -3.53 -21.63 -6.12
CA GLU A 154 -4.81 -22.31 -5.90
C GLU A 154 -5.81 -22.04 -7.04
N MET A 155 -5.88 -20.79 -7.56
CA MET A 155 -6.68 -20.45 -8.73
C MET A 155 -6.26 -21.28 -9.95
N SER A 156 -4.96 -21.42 -10.19
CA SER A 156 -4.44 -22.26 -11.25
C SER A 156 -4.81 -23.74 -11.06
N LEU A 157 -4.66 -24.27 -9.84
CA LEU A 157 -5.01 -25.66 -9.50
C LEU A 157 -6.48 -25.96 -9.75
N GLN A 158 -7.38 -25.01 -9.50
CA GLN A 158 -8.82 -25.17 -9.72
C GLN A 158 -9.29 -24.75 -11.12
N GLY A 159 -8.36 -24.37 -12.00
CA GLY A 159 -8.65 -24.05 -13.40
C GLY A 159 -9.30 -22.69 -13.62
N PHE A 160 -9.13 -21.75 -12.71
CA PHE A 160 -9.50 -20.37 -12.96
C PHE A 160 -8.59 -19.76 -14.02
N THR A 161 -9.17 -19.17 -15.05
CA THR A 161 -8.45 -18.56 -16.19
C THR A 161 -8.80 -17.10 -16.41
N GLY A 162 -9.51 -16.51 -15.45
CA GLY A 162 -9.89 -15.09 -15.49
C GLY A 162 -8.72 -14.16 -15.18
N ALA A 163 -8.93 -12.88 -15.43
CA ALA A 163 -7.92 -11.87 -15.14
C ALA A 163 -7.77 -11.64 -13.62
N ILE A 164 -6.54 -11.44 -13.16
CA ILE A 164 -6.20 -11.21 -11.75
C ILE A 164 -5.67 -9.79 -11.60
N TYR A 165 -6.33 -9.03 -10.75
CA TYR A 165 -5.92 -7.68 -10.36
C TYR A 165 -5.61 -7.64 -8.88
N GLY A 166 -4.67 -6.79 -8.50
CA GLY A 166 -4.32 -6.59 -7.11
C GLY A 166 -3.93 -5.16 -6.77
N ALA A 167 -3.62 -4.96 -5.53
CA ALA A 167 -3.20 -3.68 -4.99
C ALA A 167 -1.71 -3.68 -4.62
N ASP A 168 -1.29 -2.64 -3.93
CA ASP A 168 0.09 -2.40 -3.51
C ASP A 168 0.71 -3.57 -2.72
N GLY A 169 -0.07 -4.26 -1.91
CA GLY A 169 0.41 -5.37 -1.09
C GLY A 169 0.99 -6.56 -1.88
N ILE A 170 0.71 -6.67 -3.19
CA ILE A 170 1.31 -7.66 -4.08
C ILE A 170 2.17 -7.03 -5.19
N ALA A 171 2.25 -5.71 -5.27
CA ALA A 171 2.89 -4.98 -6.38
C ALA A 171 4.44 -4.97 -6.29
N GLU A 172 5.01 -6.13 -6.06
CA GLU A 172 6.46 -6.34 -5.95
C GLU A 172 6.88 -7.71 -6.52
N VAL A 173 8.11 -7.82 -7.01
CA VAL A 173 8.63 -9.07 -7.58
C VAL A 173 8.69 -10.22 -6.56
N GLY A 174 8.66 -9.88 -5.27
CA GLY A 174 8.56 -10.84 -4.16
C GLY A 174 7.29 -11.71 -4.19
N LEU A 175 6.23 -11.28 -4.90
CA LEU A 175 5.02 -12.08 -5.12
C LEU A 175 5.33 -13.50 -5.61
N ALA A 176 6.28 -13.64 -6.53
CA ALA A 176 6.62 -14.92 -7.14
C ALA A 176 7.84 -15.62 -6.50
N ALA A 177 8.38 -15.08 -5.40
CA ALA A 177 9.66 -15.55 -4.85
C ALA A 177 9.64 -17.03 -4.46
N ASP A 178 8.55 -17.48 -3.83
CA ASP A 178 8.40 -18.84 -3.31
C ASP A 178 7.45 -19.70 -4.17
N MET A 179 6.95 -19.18 -5.31
CA MET A 179 6.07 -19.95 -6.22
C MET A 179 6.83 -21.06 -6.92
N ALA A 180 6.20 -22.24 -7.00
CA ALA A 180 6.73 -23.38 -7.72
C ALA A 180 6.74 -23.17 -9.24
N ASP A 181 5.75 -22.45 -9.75
CA ASP A 181 5.62 -22.04 -11.15
C ASP A 181 5.42 -20.53 -11.24
N LYS A 182 6.50 -19.82 -11.51
CA LYS A 182 6.49 -18.37 -11.60
C LYS A 182 5.74 -17.81 -12.81
N SER A 183 5.48 -18.65 -13.81
CA SER A 183 4.69 -18.22 -14.97
C SER A 183 3.24 -17.93 -14.64
N LEU A 184 2.75 -18.35 -13.47
CA LEU A 184 1.38 -18.08 -13.01
C LEU A 184 1.13 -16.59 -12.73
N VAL A 185 2.18 -15.79 -12.60
CA VAL A 185 2.01 -14.34 -12.44
C VAL A 185 1.92 -13.59 -13.77
N ASP A 186 2.15 -14.24 -14.91
CA ASP A 186 2.08 -13.60 -16.23
C ASP A 186 0.71 -12.96 -16.44
N GLY A 187 0.70 -11.65 -16.72
CA GLY A 187 -0.52 -10.88 -16.94
C GLY A 187 -1.29 -10.50 -15.67
N VAL A 188 -0.79 -10.82 -14.47
CA VAL A 188 -1.34 -10.27 -13.22
C VAL A 188 -1.07 -8.76 -13.19
N ILE A 189 -2.11 -7.97 -12.95
CA ILE A 189 -2.02 -6.51 -12.88
C ILE A 189 -2.13 -6.09 -11.41
N ALA A 190 -1.25 -5.20 -10.98
CA ALA A 190 -1.33 -4.62 -9.64
C ALA A 190 -1.11 -3.11 -9.68
N THR A 191 -1.70 -2.39 -8.72
CA THR A 191 -1.49 -0.96 -8.59
C THR A 191 -0.64 -0.64 -7.36
N LYS A 192 0.18 0.40 -7.44
CA LYS A 192 0.86 0.97 -6.28
C LYS A 192 1.02 2.48 -6.42
N PRO A 193 1.12 3.23 -5.32
CA PRO A 193 1.42 4.64 -5.40
C PRO A 193 2.67 4.93 -6.24
N ALA A 194 2.61 5.99 -7.03
CA ALA A 194 3.71 6.48 -7.83
C ALA A 194 3.74 8.01 -7.83
N ALA A 195 4.91 8.59 -8.01
CA ALA A 195 5.04 10.04 -8.13
C ALA A 195 4.44 10.52 -9.45
N ALA A 196 3.43 11.39 -9.40
CA ALA A 196 2.94 12.07 -10.59
C ALA A 196 4.03 13.02 -11.14
N GLY A 197 4.23 12.97 -12.45
CA GLY A 197 5.19 13.87 -13.12
C GLY A 197 6.65 13.45 -13.06
N GLY A 198 6.95 12.23 -12.58
CA GLY A 198 8.29 11.68 -12.53
C GLY A 198 9.00 11.89 -11.19
N MET A 199 10.23 11.36 -11.09
CA MET A 199 11.02 11.45 -9.87
C MET A 199 11.50 12.88 -9.59
N THR A 200 11.44 13.29 -8.34
CA THR A 200 12.08 14.50 -7.83
C THR A 200 13.61 14.38 -7.95
N THR A 201 14.33 15.50 -7.78
CA THR A 201 15.81 15.44 -7.71
C THR A 201 16.28 14.53 -6.56
N VAL A 202 15.60 14.60 -5.41
CA VAL A 202 15.86 13.71 -4.25
C VAL A 202 15.57 12.27 -4.62
N GLY A 203 14.44 12.00 -5.29
CA GLY A 203 14.05 10.68 -5.75
C GLY A 203 15.06 10.05 -6.71
N MET A 204 15.60 10.82 -7.65
CA MET A 204 16.65 10.33 -8.57
C MET A 204 17.93 9.93 -7.82
N VAL A 205 18.36 10.73 -6.86
CA VAL A 205 19.55 10.42 -6.03
C VAL A 205 19.29 9.21 -5.16
N PHE A 206 18.11 9.15 -4.53
CA PHE A 206 17.70 8.01 -3.71
C PHE A 206 17.66 6.72 -4.53
N ALA A 207 17.01 6.72 -5.69
CA ALA A 207 16.90 5.55 -6.56
C ALA A 207 18.28 5.02 -6.98
N ALA A 208 19.22 5.91 -7.34
CA ALA A 208 20.57 5.50 -7.70
C ALA A 208 21.32 4.84 -6.53
N GLN A 209 21.12 5.32 -5.30
CA GLN A 209 21.72 4.72 -4.10
C GLN A 209 21.03 3.42 -3.71
N CYS A 210 19.70 3.37 -3.80
CA CYS A 210 18.90 2.19 -3.49
C CYS A 210 19.23 1.04 -4.44
N MET A 211 19.33 1.27 -5.74
CA MET A 211 19.71 0.25 -6.72
C MET A 211 21.11 -0.36 -6.45
N ALA A 212 21.99 0.35 -5.80
CA ALA A 212 23.31 -0.15 -5.42
C ALA A 212 23.28 -1.00 -4.13
N ASN A 213 22.15 -1.04 -3.42
CA ASN A 213 21.97 -1.78 -2.17
C ASN A 213 20.93 -2.89 -2.36
N PRO A 214 21.32 -4.18 -2.29
CA PRO A 214 20.38 -5.30 -2.47
C PRO A 214 19.20 -5.29 -1.48
N ASP A 215 19.40 -4.76 -0.27
CA ASP A 215 18.35 -4.69 0.75
C ASP A 215 17.31 -3.57 0.48
N CYS A 216 17.59 -2.69 -0.46
CA CYS A 216 16.71 -1.60 -0.87
C CYS A 216 16.07 -1.85 -2.24
N ALA A 217 16.84 -2.42 -3.17
CA ALA A 217 16.41 -2.63 -4.55
C ALA A 217 15.22 -3.60 -4.61
N GLY A 218 14.14 -3.17 -5.23
CA GLY A 218 12.94 -3.99 -5.41
C GLY A 218 11.95 -3.97 -4.25
N GLY A 219 12.27 -3.34 -3.11
CA GLY A 219 11.33 -3.20 -2.01
C GLY A 219 10.24 -2.16 -2.31
N ILE A 220 9.01 -2.48 -1.92
CA ILE A 220 7.91 -1.52 -1.92
C ILE A 220 8.09 -0.50 -0.79
N TYR A 221 7.72 0.75 -1.01
CA TYR A 221 7.74 1.83 -0.01
C TYR A 221 9.11 2.20 0.57
N THR A 222 10.22 1.89 -0.11
CA THR A 222 11.57 2.24 0.37
C THR A 222 11.83 3.74 0.31
N ALA A 223 11.32 4.44 -0.70
CA ALA A 223 11.40 5.88 -0.83
C ALA A 223 10.54 6.59 0.23
N GLU A 224 9.34 6.09 0.47
CA GLU A 224 8.42 6.56 1.49
C GLU A 224 9.00 6.36 2.90
N ALA A 225 9.67 5.23 3.15
CA ALA A 225 10.37 4.98 4.42
C ALA A 225 11.50 5.98 4.65
N PHE A 226 12.28 6.30 3.61
CA PHE A 226 13.30 7.34 3.66
C PHE A 226 12.69 8.70 4.01
N ASP A 227 11.60 9.09 3.35
CA ASP A 227 10.93 10.36 3.58
C ASP A 227 10.34 10.45 4.98
N ALA A 228 9.70 9.38 5.49
CA ALA A 228 9.16 9.33 6.84
C ALA A 228 10.26 9.51 7.90
N VAL A 229 11.43 8.86 7.71
CA VAL A 229 12.60 9.04 8.60
C VAL A 229 13.11 10.48 8.54
N TYR A 230 13.24 11.04 7.33
CA TYR A 230 13.68 12.41 7.14
C TYR A 230 12.74 13.41 7.84
N ILE A 231 11.42 13.26 7.66
CA ILE A 231 10.41 14.12 8.28
C ILE A 231 10.51 14.09 9.80
N VAL A 232 10.52 12.89 10.40
CA VAL A 232 10.58 12.77 11.87
C VAL A 232 11.89 13.33 12.43
N ALA A 233 13.04 13.01 11.80
CA ALA A 233 14.34 13.47 12.25
C ALA A 233 14.48 15.00 12.13
N PHE A 234 14.08 15.59 11.00
CA PHE A 234 14.19 17.02 10.76
C PHE A 234 13.19 17.82 11.61
N ALA A 235 11.97 17.32 11.81
CA ALA A 235 10.99 17.90 12.71
C ALA A 235 11.47 17.90 14.16
N ALA A 236 12.10 16.80 14.63
CA ALA A 236 12.69 16.76 15.96
C ALA A 236 13.81 17.79 16.13
N PHE A 237 14.69 17.94 15.14
CA PHE A 237 15.74 18.96 15.14
C PHE A 237 15.14 20.38 15.16
N THR A 238 14.09 20.62 14.37
CA THR A 238 13.38 21.92 14.34
C THR A 238 12.74 22.25 15.69
N ALA A 239 12.14 21.25 16.34
CA ALA A 239 11.53 21.41 17.65
C ALA A 239 12.56 21.76 18.74
N LEU A 240 13.76 21.17 18.68
CA LEU A 240 14.86 21.52 19.59
C LEU A 240 15.35 22.96 19.38
N ALA A 241 15.31 23.47 18.16
CA ALA A 241 15.79 24.82 17.81
C ALA A 241 14.72 25.91 17.99
N THR A 242 13.43 25.54 18.12
CA THR A 242 12.31 26.50 18.12
C THR A 242 11.47 26.35 19.39
N PRO A 243 11.72 27.17 20.43
CA PRO A 243 10.94 27.10 21.65
C PRO A 243 9.44 27.31 21.43
N GLY A 244 8.63 26.41 22.02
CA GLY A 244 7.16 26.47 21.96
C GLY A 244 6.50 25.83 20.75
N ILE A 245 7.26 25.27 19.79
CA ILE A 245 6.69 24.44 18.72
C ILE A 245 6.29 23.07 19.29
N THR A 246 5.09 22.60 18.96
CA THR A 246 4.68 21.23 19.33
C THR A 246 5.23 20.22 18.36
N PRO A 247 5.34 18.91 18.75
CA PRO A 247 5.76 17.85 17.83
C PRO A 247 4.90 17.80 16.55
N ASP A 248 3.58 17.93 16.65
CA ASP A 248 2.67 17.98 15.51
C ASP A 248 2.95 19.16 14.57
N MET A 249 3.13 20.34 15.13
CA MET A 249 3.48 21.53 14.31
C MET A 249 4.82 21.35 13.59
N ALA A 250 5.78 20.71 14.21
CA ALA A 250 7.08 20.44 13.59
C ALA A 250 6.98 19.41 12.49
N ILE A 251 6.22 18.32 12.67
CA ILE A 251 5.96 17.30 11.63
C ILE A 251 5.21 17.93 10.44
N ALA A 252 4.07 18.61 10.72
CA ALA A 252 3.27 19.24 9.68
C ALA A 252 4.08 20.30 8.90
N GLY A 253 4.89 21.09 9.60
CA GLY A 253 5.74 22.09 8.96
C GLY A 253 6.85 21.49 8.10
N THR A 254 7.45 20.39 8.53
CA THR A 254 8.50 19.68 7.77
C THR A 254 7.93 19.01 6.51
N GLY A 255 6.74 18.40 6.61
CA GLY A 255 6.08 17.77 5.47
C GLY A 255 5.30 18.72 4.58
N ASN A 256 5.42 20.05 4.75
CA ASN A 256 4.70 21.01 3.93
C ASN A 256 5.56 21.48 2.74
N GLY A 257 5.29 20.95 1.55
CA GLY A 257 6.02 21.28 0.33
C GLY A 257 7.41 20.64 0.29
N LEU A 258 7.61 19.50 0.94
CA LEU A 258 8.86 18.75 0.92
C LEU A 258 9.02 18.05 -0.45
N GLU A 259 10.15 18.26 -1.10
CA GLU A 259 10.61 17.40 -2.22
C GLU A 259 11.22 16.12 -1.62
N GLY A 260 10.40 15.09 -1.48
CA GLY A 260 10.83 13.79 -0.95
C GLY A 260 11.42 12.87 -2.02
N ALA A 261 11.92 11.72 -1.59
CA ALA A 261 12.35 10.64 -2.47
C ALA A 261 11.16 9.96 -3.15
N SER A 262 10.01 9.84 -2.46
CA SER A 262 8.76 9.28 -2.98
C SER A 262 7.97 10.28 -3.85
N GLY A 263 8.33 11.56 -3.85
CA GLY A 263 7.62 12.60 -4.56
C GLY A 263 7.45 13.88 -3.73
N GLY A 264 6.55 14.75 -4.17
CA GLY A 264 6.19 15.95 -3.42
C GLY A 264 5.27 15.62 -2.24
N ILE A 265 5.67 15.98 -1.02
CA ILE A 265 4.90 15.73 0.19
C ILE A 265 4.30 17.03 0.68
N THR A 266 3.00 17.01 0.96
CA THR A 266 2.28 18.08 1.66
C THR A 266 1.15 17.45 2.46
N PHE A 267 1.29 17.48 3.78
CA PHE A 267 0.26 16.92 4.64
C PHE A 267 -1.03 17.76 4.61
N MET A 268 -2.14 17.07 4.44
CA MET A 268 -3.47 17.63 4.67
C MET A 268 -3.74 17.80 6.16
N ALA A 269 -4.84 18.45 6.50
CA ALA A 269 -5.19 18.73 7.90
C ALA A 269 -5.38 17.47 8.77
N ASN A 270 -5.68 16.33 8.14
CA ASN A 270 -5.84 15.04 8.78
C ASN A 270 -4.57 14.19 8.80
N GLY A 271 -3.42 14.69 8.35
CA GLY A 271 -2.15 13.97 8.29
C GLY A 271 -1.95 13.10 7.05
N ASP A 272 -2.92 13.02 6.15
CA ASP A 272 -2.77 12.34 4.86
C ASP A 272 -1.95 13.16 3.86
N VAL A 273 -1.45 12.50 2.82
CA VAL A 273 -1.00 13.15 1.59
C VAL A 273 -2.04 12.95 0.48
N PRO A 274 -2.19 13.92 -0.45
CA PRO A 274 -3.02 13.70 -1.62
C PRO A 274 -2.42 12.58 -2.51
N ALA A 275 -3.29 11.85 -3.21
CA ALA A 275 -2.82 10.92 -4.22
C ALA A 275 -2.18 11.71 -5.38
N ALA A 276 -0.91 11.49 -5.63
CA ALA A 276 -0.18 12.13 -6.72
C ALA A 276 -0.28 11.33 -8.02
N GLY A 277 -0.34 10.01 -7.92
CA GLY A 277 -0.49 9.09 -9.04
C GLY A 277 -0.39 7.64 -8.59
N PHE A 278 -0.68 6.72 -9.52
CA PHE A 278 -0.51 5.28 -9.33
C PHE A 278 0.16 4.67 -10.56
N CYS A 279 1.10 3.79 -10.31
CA CYS A 279 1.61 2.83 -11.28
C CYS A 279 0.56 1.72 -11.42
N ILE A 280 0.21 1.38 -12.65
CA ILE A 280 -0.59 0.21 -13.01
C ILE A 280 0.39 -0.73 -13.68
N GLY A 281 0.96 -1.62 -12.89
CA GLY A 281 2.02 -2.53 -13.32
C GLY A 281 1.48 -3.89 -13.70
N GLU A 282 2.20 -4.55 -14.59
CA GLU A 282 1.91 -5.90 -15.05
C GLU A 282 3.11 -6.79 -14.74
N PHE A 283 2.82 -7.99 -14.24
CA PHE A 283 3.85 -9.01 -14.03
C PHE A 283 4.15 -9.78 -15.29
N SER A 284 5.42 -10.12 -15.49
CA SER A 284 5.86 -11.03 -16.54
C SER A 284 6.99 -11.93 -16.07
N HIS A 285 7.01 -13.17 -16.55
CA HIS A 285 8.03 -14.18 -16.28
C HIS A 285 8.87 -14.45 -17.51
N ASP A 286 10.19 -14.33 -17.39
CA ASP A 286 11.14 -14.78 -18.42
C ASP A 286 11.53 -16.24 -18.14
N ALA A 287 10.97 -17.16 -18.91
CA ALA A 287 11.25 -18.58 -18.80
C ALA A 287 12.72 -18.96 -19.11
N THR A 288 13.50 -18.08 -19.75
CA THR A 288 14.91 -18.32 -20.06
C THR A 288 15.81 -18.10 -18.84
N THR A 289 15.50 -17.06 -18.06
CA THR A 289 16.28 -16.67 -16.89
C THR A 289 15.61 -17.07 -15.57
N ASP A 290 14.37 -17.55 -15.62
CA ASP A 290 13.49 -17.82 -14.49
C ASP A 290 13.32 -16.59 -13.58
N THR A 291 13.24 -15.41 -14.18
CA THR A 291 13.07 -14.13 -13.44
C THR A 291 11.68 -13.56 -13.69
N VAL A 292 11.15 -12.92 -12.65
CA VAL A 292 9.90 -12.17 -12.72
C VAL A 292 10.21 -10.69 -12.72
N SER A 293 9.54 -9.94 -13.57
CA SER A 293 9.50 -8.48 -13.53
C SER A 293 8.10 -7.98 -13.19
N TYR A 294 8.05 -6.76 -12.67
CA TYR A 294 6.84 -5.99 -12.44
C TYR A 294 7.07 -4.60 -13.02
N ASP A 295 6.45 -4.31 -14.14
CA ASP A 295 6.69 -3.10 -14.91
C ASP A 295 5.45 -2.22 -14.95
N CYS A 296 5.60 -0.91 -14.72
CA CYS A 296 4.54 0.07 -14.83
C CYS A 296 4.14 0.26 -16.29
N ALA A 297 3.24 -0.56 -16.79
CA ALA A 297 2.77 -0.52 -18.17
C ALA A 297 1.86 0.69 -18.45
N ARG A 298 1.10 1.11 -17.44
CA ARG A 298 0.21 2.27 -17.48
C ARG A 298 0.40 3.10 -16.20
N ASN A 299 -0.01 4.35 -16.25
CA ASN A 299 -0.04 5.21 -15.07
C ASN A 299 -1.42 5.85 -14.93
N TRP A 300 -1.79 6.15 -13.70
CA TRP A 300 -2.96 6.94 -13.39
C TRP A 300 -2.53 8.23 -12.67
N ASP A 301 -3.12 9.35 -13.04
CA ASP A 301 -2.98 10.60 -12.30
C ASP A 301 -4.35 11.27 -12.10
N PRO A 302 -4.53 12.11 -11.05
CA PRO A 302 -5.84 12.69 -10.70
C PRO A 302 -6.37 13.72 -11.70
N VAL A 303 -5.59 14.12 -12.70
CA VAL A 303 -5.96 15.11 -13.71
C VAL A 303 -6.38 14.46 -15.02
N ASN A 304 -5.65 13.44 -15.46
CA ASN A 304 -5.79 12.82 -16.77
C ASN A 304 -6.41 11.41 -16.69
N GLY A 305 -6.52 10.82 -15.51
CA GLY A 305 -6.95 9.43 -15.35
C GLY A 305 -5.86 8.45 -15.82
N ILE A 306 -6.27 7.31 -16.42
CA ILE A 306 -5.38 6.28 -16.95
C ILE A 306 -4.71 6.76 -18.24
N ALA A 307 -3.37 6.65 -18.33
CA ALA A 307 -2.57 7.00 -19.50
C ALA A 307 -1.59 5.87 -19.88
#